data_1522ff1f32abef4189d12e63e5f8b5a7
#
_entry.id   1522ff1f32abef4189d12e63e5f8b5a7
#
_cell.length_a   1.000
_cell.length_b   1.000
_cell.length_c   1.000
_cell.angle_alpha   90.00
_cell.angle_beta   90.00
_cell.angle_gamma   90.00
#
_symmetry.space_group_name_H-M   'P 1'
#
loop_
_entity.id
_entity.type
_entity.pdbx_description
1 polymer ?
#
loop_
_entity_poly.entity_id
_entity_poly.type
_entity_poly.pdbx_seq_one_letter_code
_entity_poly.pdbx_strand_id
1 'polypeptide(L)'
;MTPVSSRRRFLGAIGAVGATGLAGCSGGRNDAKPEGPPPDTRVRMTGGFTFDPEVVEIEVGDTVEWKNTAPPRQSVTAYEDQIPAHTEYFASGGSGREIVARILYPFRGGLNRGDRYRNTFERAGTYDYFSIPSESEGMTGTVIVSQ
;
A
#
# COMPACT_ATOMS: atom_id res chain seq x y z
N MET A 1 6.00 29.80 3.69
CA MET A 1 6.06 29.67 4.50
C MET A 1 5.99 28.82 5.36
N THR A 2 6.29 28.50 6.12
CA THR A 2 6.49 27.65 6.79
C THR A 2 5.90 27.26 7.77
N PRO A 3 5.65 26.41 8.03
CA PRO A 3 5.01 25.88 8.90
C PRO A 3 5.58 25.61 9.95
N VAL A 4 5.36 25.76 10.74
CA VAL A 4 5.77 25.55 11.78
C VAL A 4 5.44 24.61 12.45
N SER A 5 5.92 23.84 12.58
CA SER A 5 5.78 22.86 13.34
C SER A 5 5.74 23.10 14.62
N SER A 6 4.88 22.90 15.16
CA SER A 6 4.79 23.04 16.39
C SER A 6 5.33 22.09 17.10
N ARG A 7 6.22 22.21 17.64
CA ARG A 7 6.71 21.36 18.42
C ARG A 7 6.17 21.44 19.64
N ARG A 8 5.45 20.75 20.00
CA ARG A 8 4.98 20.63 21.19
C ARG A 8 5.94 20.11 22.00
N ARG A 9 6.53 20.60 22.70
CA ARG A 9 7.28 20.13 23.62
C ARG A 9 6.52 19.73 24.66
N PHE A 10 6.33 18.60 24.94
CA PHE A 10 5.72 18.14 26.06
C PHE A 10 6.68 17.96 27.04
N LEU A 11 6.86 18.77 27.87
CA LEU A 11 7.55 18.57 28.99
C LEU A 11 6.75 17.87 29.83
N GLY A 12 6.74 16.73 29.83
CA GLY A 12 6.01 15.96 30.64
C GLY A 12 6.41 16.02 32.01
N ALA A 13 5.64 16.19 32.75
CA ALA A 13 5.91 16.14 34.07
C ALA A 13 6.03 14.78 34.43
N ILE A 14 6.82 14.47 35.17
CA ILE A 14 7.07 13.25 35.59
C ILE A 14 6.25 12.93 36.67
N GLY A 15 5.43 12.20 36.57
CA GLY A 15 4.77 11.68 37.66
C GLY A 15 5.15 10.30 37.76
N ALA A 16 5.88 10.07 38.55
CA ALA A 16 6.27 8.79 38.73
C ALA A 16 5.36 8.15 39.61
N VAL A 17 4.80 7.21 39.37
CA VAL A 17 4.28 6.39 40.31
C VAL A 17 4.11 5.15 39.65
N GLY A 18 4.69 4.30 40.09
CA GLY A 18 4.69 3.04 39.70
C GLY A 18 3.42 2.38 39.62
N ALA A 19 3.01 2.08 38.65
CA ALA A 19 1.94 1.29 38.58
C ALA A 19 2.45 0.11 37.95
N THR A 20 2.36 -0.86 38.60
CA THR A 20 2.67 -2.09 38.07
C THR A 20 1.56 -2.38 37.17
N GLY A 21 1.59 -1.94 36.11
CA GLY A 21 0.57 -2.28 35.28
C GLY A 21 0.87 -3.53 34.63
N LEU A 22 0.17 -4.48 34.90
CA LEU A 22 0.27 -5.55 34.23
C LEU A 22 -0.16 -5.33 32.95
N ALA A 23 0.54 -5.27 32.13
CA ALA A 23 0.24 -5.19 30.85
C ALA A 23 -0.47 -6.33 30.50
N GLY A 24 -1.52 -6.27 30.31
CA GLY A 24 -2.13 -7.38 29.90
C GLY A 24 -1.83 -7.54 28.53
N CYS A 25 -1.22 -8.44 28.24
CA CYS A 25 -0.96 -8.73 27.00
C CYS A 25 -2.10 -9.22 26.48
N SER A 26 -2.75 -8.56 25.90
CA SER A 26 -3.75 -9.07 25.41
C SER A 26 -3.45 -9.81 24.34
N GLY A 27 -3.67 -10.78 24.32
CA GLY A 27 -3.53 -11.60 23.54
C GLY A 27 -3.57 -11.49 22.21
N GLY A 28 -2.92 -11.90 21.80
CA GLY A 28 -2.73 -12.29 20.85
C GLY A 28 -3.38 -12.32 19.63
N ARG A 29 -3.65 -11.50 19.08
CA ARG A 29 -4.08 -11.59 17.97
C ARG A 29 -3.02 -11.26 17.15
N ASN A 30 -2.67 -11.98 16.35
CA ASN A 30 -1.66 -11.71 15.54
C ASN A 30 -2.07 -11.04 14.42
N ASP A 31 -2.69 -10.07 14.52
CA ASP A 31 -3.04 -9.41 13.46
C ASP A 31 -1.81 -8.81 12.99
N ALA A 32 -1.36 -9.21 11.99
CA ALA A 32 -0.20 -8.80 11.46
C ALA A 32 -0.26 -7.34 11.33
N LYS A 33 0.33 -6.63 12.19
CA LYS A 33 0.35 -5.37 12.14
C LYS A 33 1.16 -4.96 11.02
N PRO A 34 0.76 -4.18 10.16
CA PRO A 34 1.54 -3.74 9.08
C PRO A 34 2.70 -3.02 9.65
N GLU A 35 3.84 -3.35 9.19
CA GLU A 35 4.95 -2.73 9.68
C GLU A 35 5.04 -1.35 9.17
N GLY A 36 5.47 -0.44 9.86
CA GLY A 36 5.69 0.91 9.44
C GLY A 36 4.53 1.84 9.71
N PRO A 37 4.66 3.10 9.33
CA PRO A 37 3.61 4.08 9.59
C PRO A 37 2.38 3.82 8.76
N PRO A 38 1.26 4.40 9.10
CA PRO A 38 0.06 4.18 8.31
C PRO A 38 0.24 4.72 6.90
N PRO A 39 -0.42 4.15 5.93
CA PRO A 39 -0.28 4.61 4.56
C PRO A 39 -0.95 5.97 4.38
N ASP A 40 -0.45 6.72 3.42
CA ASP A 40 -1.02 8.01 3.13
C ASP A 40 -2.33 7.89 2.36
N THR A 41 -2.46 6.88 1.57
CA THR A 41 -3.65 6.66 0.74
C THR A 41 -3.99 5.19 0.68
N ARG A 42 -5.25 4.88 0.67
CA ARG A 42 -5.71 3.50 0.57
C ARG A 42 -6.60 3.30 -0.65
N VAL A 43 -6.42 2.16 -1.29
CA VAL A 43 -7.21 1.76 -2.44
C VAL A 43 -7.83 0.41 -2.12
N ARG A 44 -9.11 0.26 -2.36
CA ARG A 44 -9.78 -1.02 -2.14
C ARG A 44 -9.89 -1.77 -3.45
N MET A 45 -9.74 -3.07 -3.39
CA MET A 45 -9.94 -3.92 -4.54
C MET A 45 -11.30 -4.55 -4.33
N THR A 46 -12.27 -4.17 -5.12
CA THR A 46 -13.66 -4.51 -4.85
C THR A 46 -14.11 -5.77 -5.56
N GLY A 47 -15.25 -6.31 -5.16
CA GLY A 47 -15.79 -7.48 -5.81
C GLY A 47 -16.31 -7.22 -7.23
N GLY A 48 -16.37 -5.95 -7.63
CA GLY A 48 -16.75 -5.62 -8.98
C GLY A 48 -15.57 -5.49 -9.93
N PHE A 49 -14.43 -6.02 -9.54
CA PHE A 49 -13.23 -5.99 -10.36
C PHE A 49 -12.77 -4.56 -10.63
N THR A 50 -12.74 -3.74 -9.61
CA THR A 50 -12.27 -2.37 -9.73
C THR A 50 -11.33 -2.03 -8.59
N PHE A 51 -10.45 -1.07 -8.83
CA PHE A 51 -9.68 -0.44 -7.77
C PHE A 51 -10.46 0.82 -7.39
N ASP A 52 -10.69 1.02 -6.12
CA ASP A 52 -11.50 2.14 -5.64
C ASP A 52 -10.75 2.92 -4.58
N PRO A 53 -10.34 4.12 -4.86
CA PRO A 53 -10.55 4.87 -6.10
C PRO A 53 -9.66 4.38 -7.23
N GLU A 54 -10.10 4.57 -8.44
CA GLU A 54 -9.34 4.10 -9.58
C GLU A 54 -8.12 4.97 -9.83
N VAL A 55 -8.19 6.25 -9.55
CA VAL A 55 -7.09 7.16 -9.71
C VAL A 55 -6.80 7.82 -8.37
N VAL A 56 -5.55 7.80 -7.93
CA VAL A 56 -5.18 8.47 -6.70
C VAL A 56 -4.06 9.44 -6.99
N GLU A 57 -4.04 10.56 -6.28
CA GLU A 57 -3.00 11.55 -6.44
C GLU A 57 -2.26 11.68 -5.13
N ILE A 58 -0.96 11.57 -5.16
CA ILE A 58 -0.12 11.62 -3.98
C ILE A 58 1.13 12.44 -4.27
N GLU A 59 1.98 12.58 -3.28
CA GLU A 59 3.24 13.29 -3.45
C GLU A 59 4.42 12.34 -3.30
N VAL A 60 5.56 12.75 -3.80
CA VAL A 60 6.76 11.94 -3.69
C VAL A 60 7.00 11.61 -2.23
N GLY A 61 7.27 10.37 -1.96
CA GLY A 61 7.48 9.87 -0.60
C GLY A 61 6.27 9.24 0.04
N ASP A 62 5.10 9.44 -0.56
CA ASP A 62 3.88 8.88 0.02
C ASP A 62 3.73 7.40 -0.26
N THR A 63 2.99 6.73 0.57
CA THR A 63 2.75 5.29 0.47
C THR A 63 1.29 5.02 0.18
N VAL A 64 1.04 4.17 -0.79
CA VAL A 64 -0.31 3.71 -1.11
C VAL A 64 -0.47 2.29 -0.61
N GLU A 65 -1.59 2.00 0.00
CA GLU A 65 -1.90 0.66 0.44
C GLU A 65 -3.09 0.14 -0.34
N TRP A 66 -2.98 -1.03 -0.89
CA TRP A 66 -4.09 -1.69 -1.55
C TRP A 66 -4.59 -2.80 -0.65
N LYS A 67 -5.88 -2.93 -0.50
CA LYS A 67 -6.45 -4.00 0.31
C LYS A 67 -7.54 -4.70 -0.50
N ASN A 68 -7.46 -6.01 -0.59
CA ASN A 68 -8.51 -6.75 -1.27
C ASN A 68 -9.66 -6.93 -0.28
N THR A 69 -10.84 -6.43 -0.62
CA THR A 69 -11.98 -6.45 0.29
C THR A 69 -13.01 -7.52 -0.08
N ALA A 70 -12.81 -8.23 -1.17
CA ALA A 70 -13.76 -9.24 -1.60
C ALA A 70 -13.09 -10.26 -2.51
N PRO A 71 -13.59 -11.50 -2.55
CA PRO A 71 -13.06 -12.46 -3.51
C PRO A 71 -13.40 -11.98 -4.91
N PRO A 72 -12.64 -12.42 -5.90
CA PRO A 72 -11.60 -13.44 -5.82
C PRO A 72 -10.24 -12.85 -5.46
N ARG A 73 -9.23 -13.68 -5.48
CA ARG A 73 -7.87 -13.23 -5.26
C ARG A 73 -7.45 -12.29 -6.37
N GLN A 74 -6.80 -11.22 -6.07
CA GLN A 74 -6.39 -10.21 -7.02
C GLN A 74 -4.89 -9.91 -6.88
N SER A 75 -4.37 -9.05 -7.73
CA SER A 75 -2.98 -8.62 -7.58
C SER A 75 -2.87 -7.13 -7.84
N VAL A 76 -1.75 -6.55 -7.48
CA VAL A 76 -1.39 -5.19 -7.87
C VAL A 76 -0.11 -5.35 -8.67
N THR A 77 -0.13 -4.98 -9.93
CA THR A 77 0.98 -5.24 -10.82
C THR A 77 1.16 -4.05 -11.76
N ALA A 78 2.29 -3.41 -11.73
CA ALA A 78 2.51 -2.25 -12.59
C ALA A 78 2.66 -2.67 -14.05
N TYR A 79 2.24 -1.80 -14.96
CA TYR A 79 2.53 -2.01 -16.37
C TYR A 79 3.93 -1.45 -16.59
N GLU A 80 4.87 -2.31 -16.93
CA GLU A 80 6.26 -1.92 -17.00
C GLU A 80 6.52 -0.78 -17.97
N ASP A 81 5.76 -0.70 -19.03
CA ASP A 81 5.94 0.36 -20.01
C ASP A 81 5.05 1.57 -19.74
N GLN A 82 4.32 1.58 -18.63
CA GLN A 82 3.46 2.69 -18.29
C GLN A 82 3.80 3.26 -16.91
N ILE A 83 5.05 3.15 -16.53
CA ILE A 83 5.55 3.81 -15.34
C ILE A 83 6.73 4.67 -15.78
N PRO A 84 7.11 5.68 -15.01
CA PRO A 84 8.20 6.56 -15.46
C PRO A 84 9.51 5.79 -15.58
N ALA A 85 10.35 6.25 -16.50
CA ALA A 85 11.64 5.62 -16.68
C ALA A 85 12.48 5.75 -15.42
N HIS A 86 13.32 4.78 -15.21
CA HIS A 86 14.23 4.78 -14.08
C HIS A 86 13.55 4.77 -12.70
N THR A 87 12.33 4.27 -12.64
CA THR A 87 11.67 4.09 -11.36
C THR A 87 11.71 2.61 -11.01
N GLU A 88 11.49 2.32 -9.74
CA GLU A 88 11.46 0.97 -9.32
C GLU A 88 10.16 0.34 -9.74
N TYR A 89 10.20 -0.84 -10.29
CA TYR A 89 9.00 -1.58 -10.67
C TYR A 89 8.30 -2.08 -9.41
N PHE A 90 6.99 -2.13 -9.40
CA PHE A 90 6.28 -2.63 -8.23
C PHE A 90 5.23 -3.68 -8.63
N ALA A 91 5.10 -4.67 -7.78
CA ALA A 91 4.09 -5.70 -7.94
C ALA A 91 3.89 -6.38 -6.59
N SER A 92 2.67 -6.81 -6.33
CA SER A 92 2.34 -7.41 -5.03
C SER A 92 3.11 -8.69 -4.73
N GLY A 93 3.71 -9.29 -5.72
CA GLY A 93 4.55 -10.47 -5.48
C GLY A 93 6.01 -10.16 -5.33
N GLY A 94 6.40 -8.88 -5.37
CA GLY A 94 7.80 -8.51 -5.21
C GLY A 94 8.66 -8.75 -6.44
N SER A 95 8.04 -8.99 -7.59
CA SER A 95 8.79 -9.19 -8.81
C SER A 95 9.36 -7.87 -9.30
N GLY A 96 10.47 -7.92 -9.98
CA GLY A 96 11.10 -6.72 -10.51
C GLY A 96 10.76 -6.43 -11.95
N ARG A 97 9.95 -7.26 -12.59
CA ARG A 97 9.56 -7.07 -13.98
C ARG A 97 8.14 -7.58 -14.19
N GLU A 98 7.42 -6.96 -15.12
CA GLU A 98 6.05 -7.36 -15.37
C GLU A 98 5.93 -8.80 -15.85
N ILE A 99 6.79 -9.20 -16.76
CA ILE A 99 6.71 -10.55 -17.28
C ILE A 99 6.91 -11.55 -16.16
N VAL A 100 7.78 -11.26 -15.22
CA VAL A 100 8.04 -12.18 -14.13
C VAL A 100 6.84 -12.21 -13.19
N ALA A 101 6.21 -11.05 -12.95
CA ALA A 101 5.03 -10.99 -12.09
C ALA A 101 3.91 -11.85 -12.69
N ARG A 102 3.71 -11.76 -14.01
CA ARG A 102 2.66 -12.53 -14.65
C ARG A 102 2.92 -14.03 -14.57
N ILE A 103 4.17 -14.43 -14.78
CA ILE A 103 4.50 -15.85 -14.73
C ILE A 103 4.37 -16.40 -13.32
N LEU A 104 4.77 -15.63 -12.33
CA LEU A 104 4.75 -16.13 -10.96
C LEU A 104 3.42 -15.96 -10.24
N TYR A 105 2.47 -15.23 -10.82
CA TYR A 105 1.22 -14.96 -10.15
C TYR A 105 0.52 -16.18 -9.56
N PRO A 106 0.45 -17.28 -10.24
CA PRO A 106 -0.25 -18.41 -9.64
C PRO A 106 0.38 -18.87 -8.31
N PHE A 107 1.64 -18.51 -8.10
CA PHE A 107 2.33 -18.96 -6.91
C PHE A 107 2.62 -17.83 -5.92
N ARG A 108 2.71 -16.61 -6.39
CA ARG A 108 2.96 -15.50 -5.49
C ARG A 108 2.37 -14.22 -6.05
N GLY A 109 2.12 -13.28 -5.21
CA GLY A 109 1.57 -11.99 -5.61
C GLY A 109 0.08 -11.88 -5.47
N GLY A 110 -0.60 -12.96 -5.20
CA GLY A 110 -2.04 -12.91 -5.06
C GLY A 110 -2.44 -12.39 -3.69
N LEU A 111 -3.42 -11.51 -3.69
CA LEU A 111 -3.95 -10.95 -2.46
C LEU A 111 -5.35 -11.50 -2.27
N ASN A 112 -5.53 -12.29 -1.24
CA ASN A 112 -6.83 -12.84 -0.91
C ASN A 112 -7.64 -11.79 -0.16
N ARG A 113 -8.91 -12.02 0.06
CA ARG A 113 -9.71 -11.08 0.80
C ARG A 113 -9.04 -10.78 2.12
N GLY A 114 -8.86 -9.52 2.44
CA GLY A 114 -8.21 -9.09 3.67
C GLY A 114 -6.73 -8.81 3.55
N ASP A 115 -6.10 -9.29 2.49
CA ASP A 115 -4.66 -9.08 2.32
C ASP A 115 -4.37 -7.67 1.84
N ARG A 116 -3.19 -7.18 2.15
CA ARG A 116 -2.77 -5.84 1.80
C ARG A 116 -1.42 -5.83 1.14
N TYR A 117 -1.19 -4.81 0.34
CA TYR A 117 0.09 -4.59 -0.30
C TYR A 117 0.36 -3.09 -0.23
N ARG A 118 1.58 -2.68 0.04
CA ARG A 118 1.96 -1.28 0.11
C ARG A 118 3.13 -0.99 -0.81
N ASN A 119 3.14 0.20 -1.35
CA ASN A 119 4.28 0.65 -2.13
C ASN A 119 4.48 2.14 -1.90
N THR A 120 5.72 2.57 -1.72
CA THR A 120 6.07 3.96 -1.53
C THR A 120 6.62 4.47 -2.85
N PHE A 121 6.17 5.64 -3.28
CA PHE A 121 6.53 6.18 -4.58
C PHE A 121 7.56 7.31 -4.40
N GLU A 122 8.79 7.08 -4.86
CA GLU A 122 9.87 8.03 -4.65
C GLU A 122 10.13 8.94 -5.83
N ARG A 123 9.42 8.79 -6.91
CA ARG A 123 9.61 9.65 -8.06
C ARG A 123 8.28 10.13 -8.61
N ALA A 124 8.23 11.38 -9.03
CA ALA A 124 7.03 11.95 -9.61
C ALA A 124 6.73 11.29 -10.96
N GLY A 125 5.49 11.24 -11.32
CA GLY A 125 5.05 10.68 -12.60
C GLY A 125 3.74 9.95 -12.47
N THR A 126 3.34 9.32 -13.54
CA THR A 126 2.09 8.57 -13.59
C THR A 126 2.40 7.10 -13.67
N TYR A 127 1.75 6.31 -12.83
CA TYR A 127 2.01 4.89 -12.74
C TYR A 127 0.71 4.12 -12.96
N ASP A 128 0.62 3.41 -14.07
CA ASP A 128 -0.57 2.60 -14.34
C ASP A 128 -0.33 1.17 -13.90
N TYR A 129 -1.34 0.57 -13.36
CA TYR A 129 -1.22 -0.79 -12.84
C TYR A 129 -2.54 -1.56 -13.05
N PHE A 130 -2.51 -2.85 -12.80
CA PHE A 130 -3.64 -3.71 -13.04
C PHE A 130 -3.63 -4.91 -12.10
N SER A 131 -4.72 -5.67 -12.12
CA SER A 131 -4.77 -6.94 -11.40
C SER A 131 -4.66 -8.05 -12.42
N ILE A 132 -3.67 -8.92 -12.28
CA ILE A 132 -3.43 -9.98 -13.26
C ILE A 132 -4.66 -10.83 -13.53
N PRO A 133 -5.35 -11.37 -12.54
CA PRO A 133 -6.47 -12.25 -12.85
C PRO A 133 -7.69 -11.54 -13.40
N SER A 134 -7.78 -10.23 -13.23
CA SER A 134 -8.96 -9.50 -13.68
C SER A 134 -8.63 -8.42 -14.69
N GLU A 135 -7.47 -8.51 -15.31
CA GLU A 135 -7.10 -7.54 -16.33
C GLU A 135 -8.11 -7.53 -17.48
N SER A 136 -8.58 -8.69 -17.87
CA SER A 136 -9.54 -8.76 -18.97
C SER A 136 -10.89 -8.18 -18.58
N GLU A 137 -11.14 -7.99 -17.29
CA GLU A 137 -12.36 -7.37 -16.85
C GLU A 137 -12.18 -5.87 -16.76
N GLY A 138 -11.02 -5.35 -17.09
CA GLY A 138 -10.76 -3.93 -17.01
C GLY A 138 -10.28 -3.45 -15.64
N MET A 139 -9.79 -4.34 -14.80
CA MET A 139 -9.37 -3.95 -13.47
C MET A 139 -8.01 -3.28 -13.50
N THR A 140 -8.02 -1.99 -13.71
CA THR A 140 -6.79 -1.19 -13.79
C THR A 140 -6.91 0.04 -12.90
N GLY A 141 -5.79 0.66 -12.59
CA GLY A 141 -5.77 1.87 -11.78
C GLY A 141 -4.57 2.72 -12.11
N THR A 142 -4.54 3.91 -11.56
CA THR A 142 -3.46 4.87 -11.81
C THR A 142 -3.08 5.60 -10.54
N VAL A 143 -1.79 5.74 -10.31
CA VAL A 143 -1.28 6.57 -9.21
C VAL A 143 -0.56 7.75 -9.87
N ILE A 144 -0.93 8.97 -9.51
CA ILE A 144 -0.30 10.16 -10.01
C ILE A 144 0.51 10.75 -8.87
N VAL A 145 1.82 10.85 -9.05
CA VAL A 145 2.74 11.31 -8.02
C VAL A 145 3.30 12.67 -8.39
N SER A 146 3.09 13.66 -7.52
CA SER A 146 3.57 15.01 -7.77
C SER A 146 4.72 15.32 -6.85
N GLN A 147 5.50 16.32 -7.21
CA GLN A 147 6.60 16.72 -6.34
C GLN A 147 6.17 17.63 -5.24
#